data_0c72a8002d06cac443b4be8ecbed3063
#
_entry.id   0c72a8002d06cac443b4be8ecbed3063
#
_cell.length_a   1.000
_cell.length_b   1.000
_cell.length_c   1.000
_cell.angle_alpha   90.00
_cell.angle_beta   90.00
_cell.angle_gamma   90.00
#
_symmetry.space_group_name_H-M   'P 1'
#
loop_
_entity.id
_entity.type
_entity.pdbx_description
1 polymer ?
#
loop_
_entity_poly.entity_id
_entity_poly.type
_entity_poly.pdbx_seq_one_letter_code
_entity_poly.pdbx_strand_id
1 'polypeptide(L)'
;NMVDAGFMSNQSNSKDMRMLQAGIDSMKVQNDSVGRSYYKEAMASTYKATTNTLSKTDTMKIESARLGNYDVDSLFNAATLMQKQKIMSTAVSRAESAASDWSFKGFNISQTETSLRRHMTSWHEKLTLSLACLIFFFIGAPLGGIIRKGGLGMPVVVSVLIFIIYYIINNTGYKMARDGKWIVWM
;
A
#
# COMPACT_ATOMS: atom_id res chain seq x y z
N ASN A 1 25.42 9.36 6.07
CA ASN A 1 24.34 9.02 7.02
C ASN A 1 22.93 8.90 6.38
N MET A 2 22.88 8.57 5.09
CA MET A 2 21.61 8.29 4.38
C MET A 2 21.07 6.86 4.63
N VAL A 3 21.91 5.95 5.10
CA VAL A 3 21.53 4.54 5.32
C VAL A 3 20.67 4.37 6.58
N ASP A 4 20.87 5.21 7.60
CA ASP A 4 20.10 5.14 8.86
C ASP A 4 18.64 5.60 8.74
N ALA A 5 18.35 6.53 7.86
CA ALA A 5 17.00 7.05 7.68
C ALA A 5 16.04 6.01 7.05
N GLY A 6 16.56 5.18 6.14
CA GLY A 6 15.78 4.12 5.49
C GLY A 6 15.48 2.93 6.40
N PHE A 7 16.44 2.53 7.23
CA PHE A 7 16.29 1.44 8.19
C PHE A 7 15.35 1.83 9.34
N MET A 8 15.47 3.05 9.86
CA MET A 8 14.60 3.61 10.90
C MET A 8 13.16 3.87 10.38
N SER A 9 12.97 4.09 9.09
CA SER A 9 11.63 4.35 8.53
C SER A 9 10.70 3.14 8.58
N ASN A 10 11.25 1.93 8.63
CA ASN A 10 10.47 0.69 8.66
C ASN A 10 10.09 0.21 10.07
N GLN A 11 10.70 0.76 11.12
CA GLN A 11 10.37 0.41 12.51
C GLN A 11 9.34 1.39 13.08
N SER A 12 8.06 1.13 12.82
CA SER A 12 6.97 1.95 13.35
C SER A 12 6.90 1.95 14.89
N ASN A 13 7.32 0.87 15.54
CA ASN A 13 7.20 0.69 16.99
C ASN A 13 8.14 1.57 17.82
N SER A 14 9.29 1.98 17.27
CA SER A 14 10.29 2.80 17.96
C SER A 14 10.09 4.31 17.82
N LYS A 15 9.11 4.76 17.02
CA LYS A 15 8.85 6.18 16.74
C LYS A 15 7.87 6.80 17.71
N ASP A 16 8.11 8.04 18.10
CA ASP A 16 7.14 8.85 18.84
C ASP A 16 5.87 9.12 18.01
N MET A 17 4.76 9.45 18.68
CA MET A 17 3.47 9.72 18.03
C MET A 17 3.57 10.85 16.97
N ARG A 18 4.37 11.91 17.25
CA ARG A 18 4.58 13.00 16.29
C ARG A 18 5.35 12.53 15.06
N MET A 19 6.38 11.71 15.27
CA MET A 19 7.16 11.10 14.18
C MET A 19 6.32 10.12 13.35
N LEU A 20 5.43 9.36 14.00
CA LEU A 20 4.49 8.48 13.31
C LEU A 20 3.52 9.27 12.45
N GLN A 21 2.94 10.35 12.99
CA GLN A 21 2.03 11.21 12.25
C GLN A 21 2.71 11.83 11.02
N ALA A 22 3.88 12.45 11.22
CA ALA A 22 4.66 13.01 10.11
C ALA A 22 5.04 11.97 9.06
N GLY A 23 5.37 10.75 9.50
CA GLY A 23 5.65 9.62 8.61
C GLY A 23 4.43 9.18 7.80
N ILE A 24 3.26 9.11 8.43
CA ILE A 24 1.99 8.76 7.77
C ILE A 24 1.64 9.82 6.71
N ASP A 25 1.73 11.10 7.06
CA ASP A 25 1.41 12.20 6.13
C ASP A 25 2.38 12.21 4.94
N SER A 26 3.68 12.02 5.20
CA SER A 26 4.69 11.90 4.14
C SER A 26 4.43 10.71 3.22
N MET A 27 4.11 9.53 3.78
CA MET A 27 3.80 8.33 2.99
C MET A 27 2.52 8.48 2.18
N LYS A 28 1.49 9.14 2.70
CA LYS A 28 0.24 9.43 1.96
C LYS A 28 0.54 10.29 0.74
N VAL A 29 1.27 11.39 0.92
CA VAL A 29 1.65 12.29 -0.18
C VAL A 29 2.50 11.56 -1.22
N GLN A 30 3.45 10.75 -0.78
CA GLN A 30 4.30 9.95 -1.66
C GLN A 30 3.48 8.92 -2.45
N ASN A 31 2.57 8.19 -1.79
CA ASN A 31 1.72 7.19 -2.45
C ASN A 31 0.80 7.83 -3.49
N ASP A 32 0.19 8.98 -3.17
CA ASP A 32 -0.61 9.75 -4.11
C ASP A 32 0.20 10.25 -5.31
N SER A 33 1.44 10.70 -5.07
CA SER A 33 2.33 11.15 -6.14
C SER A 33 2.71 10.01 -7.07
N VAL A 34 3.08 8.86 -6.52
CA VAL A 34 3.41 7.64 -7.27
C VAL A 34 2.18 7.12 -8.03
N GLY A 35 1.02 7.07 -7.39
CA GLY A 35 -0.23 6.67 -8.03
C GLY A 35 -0.58 7.56 -9.24
N ARG A 36 -0.44 8.87 -9.09
CA ARG A 36 -0.63 9.83 -10.20
C ARG A 36 0.38 9.66 -11.32
N SER A 37 1.64 9.36 -11.00
CA SER A 37 2.66 9.10 -12.02
C SER A 37 2.36 7.83 -12.81
N TYR A 38 1.97 6.75 -12.14
CA TYR A 38 1.57 5.50 -12.79
C TYR A 38 0.31 5.66 -13.63
N TYR A 39 -0.68 6.42 -13.15
CA TYR A 39 -1.85 6.75 -13.94
C TYR A 39 -1.50 7.51 -15.23
N LYS A 40 -0.66 8.56 -15.13
CA LYS A 40 -0.20 9.31 -16.30
C LYS A 40 0.56 8.43 -17.29
N GLU A 41 1.39 7.52 -16.79
CA GLU A 41 2.14 6.58 -17.62
C GLU A 41 1.21 5.56 -18.29
N ALA A 42 0.20 5.05 -17.58
CA ALA A 42 -0.83 4.18 -18.15
C ALA A 42 -1.56 4.86 -19.30
N MET A 43 -2.00 6.10 -19.07
CA MET A 43 -2.66 6.89 -20.12
C MET A 43 -1.73 7.17 -21.31
N ALA A 44 -0.47 7.47 -21.03
CA ALA A 44 0.53 7.70 -22.10
C ALA A 44 0.84 6.42 -22.89
N SER A 45 0.93 5.27 -22.23
CA SER A 45 1.19 3.99 -22.90
C SER A 45 0.01 3.52 -23.72
N THR A 46 -1.22 3.80 -23.29
CA THR A 46 -2.45 3.42 -24.00
C THR A 46 -2.70 4.30 -25.24
N TYR A 47 -2.35 5.59 -25.16
CA TYR A 47 -2.66 6.57 -26.23
C TYR A 47 -1.49 6.89 -27.15
N LYS A 48 -0.23 6.67 -26.73
CA LYS A 48 0.97 7.11 -27.42
C LYS A 48 1.98 6.00 -27.59
N ALA A 49 1.64 4.97 -28.32
CA ALA A 49 2.65 3.97 -28.64
C ALA A 49 3.85 4.55 -29.43
N THR A 50 3.84 5.79 -29.93
CA THR A 50 4.90 6.15 -30.88
C THR A 50 5.22 7.62 -31.11
N THR A 51 4.53 8.58 -30.53
CA THR A 51 4.70 9.98 -30.95
C THR A 51 5.88 10.74 -30.33
N ASN A 52 6.52 10.24 -29.28
CA ASN A 52 7.58 11.00 -28.58
C ASN A 52 9.01 10.79 -29.14
N THR A 53 9.20 9.86 -30.06
CA THR A 53 10.51 9.58 -30.68
C THR A 53 10.58 9.86 -32.18
N LEU A 54 9.48 10.34 -32.75
CA LEU A 54 9.39 10.58 -34.18
C LEU A 54 9.89 11.99 -34.52
N SER A 55 10.78 12.07 -35.49
CA SER A 55 11.21 13.33 -36.11
C SER A 55 9.99 14.07 -36.70
N LYS A 56 10.06 15.42 -36.78
CA LYS A 56 8.99 16.24 -37.42
C LYS A 56 8.62 15.75 -38.81
N THR A 57 9.59 15.21 -39.56
CA THR A 57 9.40 14.62 -40.91
C THR A 57 8.58 13.32 -40.84
N ASP A 58 8.74 12.52 -39.78
CA ASP A 58 8.02 11.26 -39.64
C ASP A 58 6.59 11.50 -39.14
N THR A 59 6.39 12.55 -38.32
CA THR A 59 5.01 12.98 -37.90
C THR A 59 4.19 13.45 -39.11
N MET A 60 4.75 14.19 -40.05
CA MET A 60 4.04 14.58 -41.31
C MET A 60 3.67 13.36 -42.15
N LYS A 61 4.54 12.36 -42.25
CA LYS A 61 4.28 11.11 -42.98
C LYS A 61 3.17 10.29 -42.32
N ILE A 62 3.14 10.25 -40.99
CA ILE A 62 2.10 9.56 -40.22
C ILE A 62 0.78 10.29 -40.34
N GLU A 63 0.76 11.62 -40.34
CA GLU A 63 -0.43 12.42 -40.49
C GLU A 63 -1.06 12.24 -41.89
N SER A 64 -0.20 12.20 -42.93
CA SER A 64 -0.65 11.86 -44.30
C SER A 64 -1.13 10.41 -44.42
N ALA A 65 -0.53 9.49 -43.69
CA ALA A 65 -0.95 8.08 -43.63
C ALA A 65 -2.25 7.86 -42.80
N ARG A 66 -2.52 8.70 -41.79
CA ARG A 66 -3.80 8.69 -41.05
C ARG A 66 -5.04 9.08 -41.87
N LEU A 67 -4.82 9.79 -42.94
CA LEU A 67 -5.89 10.14 -43.88
C LEU A 67 -6.24 8.99 -44.86
N GLY A 68 -5.43 7.91 -44.91
CA GLY A 68 -5.74 6.70 -45.62
C GLY A 68 -6.45 5.69 -44.72
N ASN A 69 -7.58 5.19 -45.18
CA ASN A 69 -8.31 4.08 -44.50
C ASN A 69 -7.50 2.78 -44.69
N TYR A 70 -6.44 2.59 -43.86
CA TYR A 70 -5.63 1.37 -43.93
C TYR A 70 -6.33 0.26 -43.16
N ASP A 71 -6.73 -0.76 -43.86
CA ASP A 71 -7.18 -2.02 -43.27
C ASP A 71 -5.95 -2.79 -42.75
N VAL A 72 -5.79 -2.83 -41.42
CA VAL A 72 -4.67 -3.49 -40.76
C VAL A 72 -4.66 -4.99 -41.05
N ASP A 73 -5.84 -5.59 -41.19
CA ASP A 73 -5.99 -7.03 -41.46
C ASP A 73 -5.52 -7.36 -42.88
N SER A 74 -5.78 -6.52 -43.85
CA SER A 74 -5.29 -6.72 -45.22
C SER A 74 -3.79 -6.58 -45.30
N LEU A 75 -3.18 -5.62 -44.61
CA LEU A 75 -1.72 -5.45 -44.52
C LEU A 75 -1.05 -6.64 -43.83
N PHE A 76 -1.63 -7.14 -42.74
CA PHE A 76 -1.11 -8.31 -42.04
C PHE A 76 -1.22 -9.56 -42.94
N ASN A 77 -2.32 -9.74 -43.65
CA ASN A 77 -2.52 -10.87 -44.56
C ASN A 77 -1.55 -10.85 -45.74
N ALA A 78 -1.20 -9.68 -46.27
CA ALA A 78 -0.23 -9.50 -47.36
C ALA A 78 1.24 -9.68 -46.90
N ALA A 79 1.52 -9.66 -45.61
CA ALA A 79 2.89 -9.80 -45.10
C ALA A 79 3.44 -11.21 -45.27
N THR A 80 4.75 -11.32 -45.52
CA THR A 80 5.46 -12.62 -45.61
C THR A 80 5.47 -13.35 -44.30
N LEU A 81 5.61 -14.67 -44.32
CA LEU A 81 5.58 -15.53 -43.12
C LEU A 81 6.61 -15.07 -42.08
N MET A 82 7.83 -14.70 -42.48
CA MET A 82 8.86 -14.15 -41.60
C MET A 82 8.44 -12.83 -40.94
N GLN A 83 7.76 -11.94 -41.67
CA GLN A 83 7.27 -10.67 -41.15
C GLN A 83 6.15 -10.90 -40.13
N LYS A 84 5.22 -11.82 -40.41
CA LYS A 84 4.17 -12.22 -39.46
C LYS A 84 4.75 -12.76 -38.18
N GLN A 85 5.74 -13.66 -38.25
CA GLN A 85 6.39 -14.19 -37.05
C GLN A 85 7.11 -13.09 -36.26
N LYS A 86 7.79 -12.16 -36.94
CA LYS A 86 8.44 -11.03 -36.26
C LYS A 86 7.46 -10.08 -35.59
N ILE A 87 6.34 -9.79 -36.24
CA ILE A 87 5.28 -8.96 -35.67
C ILE A 87 4.70 -9.63 -34.41
N MET A 88 4.35 -10.91 -34.51
CA MET A 88 3.80 -11.67 -33.40
C MET A 88 4.78 -11.80 -32.23
N SER A 89 6.03 -12.17 -32.49
CA SER A 89 7.03 -12.27 -31.42
C SER A 89 7.29 -10.92 -30.74
N THR A 90 7.33 -9.82 -31.50
CA THR A 90 7.48 -8.47 -30.96
C THR A 90 6.26 -8.07 -30.12
N ALA A 91 5.03 -8.41 -30.59
CA ALA A 91 3.81 -8.13 -29.86
C ALA A 91 3.75 -8.90 -28.52
N VAL A 92 4.07 -10.19 -28.56
CA VAL A 92 4.14 -11.04 -27.35
C VAL A 92 5.18 -10.48 -26.37
N SER A 93 6.41 -10.21 -26.82
CA SER A 93 7.46 -9.66 -25.97
C SER A 93 7.08 -8.31 -25.35
N ARG A 94 6.41 -7.43 -26.09
CA ARG A 94 5.90 -6.16 -25.54
C ARG A 94 4.78 -6.37 -24.53
N ALA A 95 3.87 -7.31 -24.77
CA ALA A 95 2.81 -7.63 -23.85
C ALA A 95 3.36 -8.23 -22.54
N GLU A 96 4.32 -9.15 -22.63
CA GLU A 96 4.99 -9.73 -21.47
C GLU A 96 5.75 -8.67 -20.66
N SER A 97 6.50 -7.80 -21.35
CA SER A 97 7.21 -6.70 -20.69
C SER A 97 6.26 -5.74 -19.98
N ALA A 98 5.14 -5.38 -20.63
CA ALA A 98 4.13 -4.54 -20.02
C ALA A 98 3.45 -5.21 -18.80
N ALA A 99 3.13 -6.50 -18.92
CA ALA A 99 2.55 -7.26 -17.81
C ALA A 99 3.49 -7.34 -16.60
N SER A 100 4.78 -7.59 -16.85
CA SER A 100 5.82 -7.60 -15.82
C SER A 100 5.98 -6.23 -15.14
N ASP A 101 6.00 -5.16 -15.92
CA ASP A 101 6.13 -3.80 -15.41
C ASP A 101 4.91 -3.39 -14.54
N TRP A 102 3.70 -3.69 -14.98
CA TRP A 102 2.49 -3.45 -14.20
C TRP A 102 2.42 -4.30 -12.94
N SER A 103 2.88 -5.54 -13.00
CA SER A 103 3.00 -6.42 -11.82
C SER A 103 3.95 -5.83 -10.78
N PHE A 104 5.12 -5.34 -11.22
CA PHE A 104 6.09 -4.69 -10.34
C PHE A 104 5.56 -3.39 -9.73
N LYS A 105 4.88 -2.56 -10.52
CA LYS A 105 4.23 -1.33 -10.04
C LYS A 105 3.15 -1.63 -9.00
N GLY A 106 2.32 -2.64 -9.25
CA GLY A 106 1.31 -3.11 -8.31
C GLY A 106 1.91 -3.60 -6.99
N PHE A 107 3.00 -4.35 -7.07
CA PHE A 107 3.74 -4.80 -5.90
C PHE A 107 4.29 -3.62 -5.07
N ASN A 108 4.88 -2.62 -5.71
CA ASN A 108 5.39 -1.42 -5.03
C ASN A 108 4.30 -0.65 -4.29
N ILE A 109 3.15 -0.44 -4.92
CA ILE A 109 2.00 0.21 -4.28
C ILE A 109 1.54 -0.60 -3.06
N SER A 110 1.38 -1.91 -3.21
CA SER A 110 0.96 -2.80 -2.13
C SER A 110 1.93 -2.78 -0.94
N GLN A 111 3.24 -2.73 -1.20
CA GLN A 111 4.28 -2.60 -0.17
C GLN A 111 4.15 -1.26 0.59
N THR A 112 3.95 -0.17 -0.14
CA THR A 112 3.79 1.17 0.45
C THR A 112 2.53 1.25 1.29
N GLU A 113 1.41 0.71 0.81
CA GLU A 113 0.15 0.62 1.56
C GLU A 113 0.28 -0.23 2.83
N THR A 114 1.00 -1.33 2.75
CA THR A 114 1.25 -2.20 3.91
C THR A 114 2.09 -1.46 4.96
N SER A 115 3.11 -0.72 4.53
CA SER A 115 3.92 0.12 5.41
C SER A 115 3.08 1.23 6.05
N LEU A 116 2.24 1.90 5.28
CA LEU A 116 1.33 2.92 5.76
C LEU A 116 0.37 2.35 6.83
N ARG A 117 -0.27 1.22 6.56
CA ARG A 117 -1.15 0.53 7.53
C ARG A 117 -0.42 0.19 8.83
N ARG A 118 0.83 -0.28 8.75
CA ARG A 118 1.64 -0.54 9.96
C ARG A 118 1.86 0.70 10.79
N HIS A 119 2.19 1.84 10.18
CA HIS A 119 2.39 3.10 10.89
C HIS A 119 1.10 3.61 11.53
N MET A 120 -0.02 3.53 10.81
CA MET A 120 -1.34 3.89 11.33
C MET A 120 -1.74 3.00 12.53
N THR A 121 -1.55 1.69 12.40
CA THR A 121 -1.85 0.73 13.47
C THR A 121 -1.00 1.00 14.71
N SER A 122 0.30 1.27 14.55
CA SER A 122 1.19 1.59 15.68
C SER A 122 0.82 2.91 16.36
N TRP A 123 0.31 3.88 15.62
CA TRP A 123 -0.18 5.14 16.18
C TRP A 123 -1.42 4.89 17.08
N HIS A 124 -2.40 4.13 16.60
CA HIS A 124 -3.59 3.76 17.37
C HIS A 124 -3.25 2.88 18.57
N GLU A 125 -2.28 1.96 18.46
CA GLU A 125 -1.82 1.11 19.54
C GLU A 125 -1.33 1.92 20.74
N LYS A 126 -0.56 2.99 20.50
CA LYS A 126 -0.08 3.87 21.58
C LYS A 126 -1.20 4.61 22.27
N LEU A 127 -2.21 5.07 21.55
CA LEU A 127 -3.40 5.67 22.14
C LEU A 127 -4.21 4.65 22.95
N THR A 128 -4.44 3.47 22.41
CA THR A 128 -5.18 2.40 23.06
C THR A 128 -4.50 1.96 24.36
N LEU A 129 -3.16 1.89 24.37
CA LEU A 129 -2.39 1.54 25.57
C LEU A 129 -2.56 2.59 26.66
N SER A 130 -2.53 3.87 26.32
CA SER A 130 -2.74 4.95 27.28
C SER A 130 -4.17 4.93 27.85
N LEU A 131 -5.17 4.68 27.01
CA LEU A 131 -6.56 4.56 27.41
C LEU A 131 -6.79 3.31 28.28
N ALA A 132 -6.13 2.20 27.97
CA ALA A 132 -6.19 0.98 28.76
C ALA A 132 -5.69 1.18 30.18
N CYS A 133 -4.60 1.89 30.39
CA CYS A 133 -4.11 2.24 31.73
C CYS A 133 -5.17 3.00 32.54
N LEU A 134 -5.86 3.95 31.91
CA LEU A 134 -6.92 4.73 32.56
C LEU A 134 -8.13 3.84 32.90
N ILE A 135 -8.55 2.97 31.99
CA ILE A 135 -9.65 2.02 32.23
C ILE A 135 -9.31 1.06 33.38
N PHE A 136 -8.09 0.49 33.40
CA PHE A 136 -7.67 -0.40 34.48
C PHE A 136 -7.61 0.32 35.82
N PHE A 137 -7.23 1.60 35.85
CA PHE A 137 -7.28 2.40 37.06
C PHE A 137 -8.73 2.56 37.60
N PHE A 138 -9.67 2.90 36.72
CA PHE A 138 -11.07 3.05 37.10
C PHE A 138 -11.75 1.72 37.52
N ILE A 139 -11.32 0.61 36.94
CA ILE A 139 -11.82 -0.72 37.34
C ILE A 139 -11.17 -1.16 38.65
N GLY A 140 -9.89 -0.92 38.84
CA GLY A 140 -9.15 -1.36 40.03
C GLY A 140 -9.56 -0.68 41.30
N ALA A 141 -9.88 0.62 41.26
CA ALA A 141 -10.26 1.39 42.44
C ALA A 141 -11.59 0.89 43.12
N PRO A 142 -12.72 0.76 42.42
CA PRO A 142 -13.94 0.21 43.01
C PRO A 142 -13.83 -1.29 43.36
N LEU A 143 -13.09 -2.07 42.53
CA LEU A 143 -12.89 -3.48 42.79
C LEU A 143 -12.15 -3.72 44.11
N GLY A 144 -11.08 -2.93 44.38
CA GLY A 144 -10.37 -2.95 45.65
C GLY A 144 -11.23 -2.61 46.86
N GLY A 145 -12.23 -1.72 46.69
CA GLY A 145 -13.21 -1.37 47.75
C GLY A 145 -14.22 -2.48 48.07
N ILE A 146 -14.71 -3.17 47.05
CA ILE A 146 -15.70 -4.24 47.18
C ILE A 146 -15.11 -5.51 47.80
N ILE A 147 -13.86 -5.83 47.49
CA ILE A 147 -13.18 -7.09 47.85
C ILE A 147 -12.59 -7.02 49.28
N ARG A 148 -12.74 -5.92 50.00
CA ARG A 148 -12.20 -5.71 51.35
C ARG A 148 -12.61 -6.81 52.35
N LYS A 149 -13.66 -7.61 52.07
CA LYS A 149 -14.16 -8.71 52.91
C LYS A 149 -13.70 -10.11 52.47
N GLY A 150 -13.03 -10.25 51.30
CA GLY A 150 -12.77 -11.55 50.66
C GLY A 150 -11.30 -12.01 50.63
N GLY A 151 -10.37 -11.33 51.30
CA GLY A 151 -8.96 -11.68 51.28
C GLY A 151 -8.24 -11.24 50.00
N LEU A 152 -6.90 -11.26 50.02
CA LEU A 152 -6.01 -10.80 48.91
C LEU A 152 -6.07 -11.61 47.62
N GLY A 153 -6.62 -12.85 47.66
CA GLY A 153 -6.61 -13.74 46.49
C GLY A 153 -7.61 -13.35 45.40
N MET A 154 -8.79 -12.87 45.75
CA MET A 154 -9.85 -12.53 44.78
C MET A 154 -9.49 -11.35 43.87
N PRO A 155 -8.87 -10.23 44.34
CA PRO A 155 -8.45 -9.15 43.44
C PRO A 155 -7.45 -9.59 42.41
N VAL A 156 -6.52 -10.47 42.76
CA VAL A 156 -5.49 -10.98 41.86
C VAL A 156 -6.09 -11.81 40.73
N VAL A 157 -7.01 -12.73 41.06
CA VAL A 157 -7.69 -13.55 40.04
C VAL A 157 -8.48 -12.70 39.06
N VAL A 158 -9.26 -11.72 39.56
CA VAL A 158 -10.07 -10.83 38.71
C VAL A 158 -9.19 -9.95 37.83
N SER A 159 -8.08 -9.40 38.33
CA SER A 159 -7.16 -8.58 37.52
C SER A 159 -6.50 -9.38 36.44
N VAL A 160 -6.08 -10.62 36.69
CA VAL A 160 -5.50 -11.52 35.69
C VAL A 160 -6.53 -11.85 34.61
N LEU A 161 -7.78 -12.12 34.97
CA LEU A 161 -8.84 -12.44 34.02
C LEU A 161 -9.15 -11.25 33.11
N ILE A 162 -9.25 -10.04 33.63
CA ILE A 162 -9.44 -8.81 32.84
C ILE A 162 -8.24 -8.57 31.91
N PHE A 163 -7.02 -8.81 32.40
CA PHE A 163 -5.82 -8.68 31.58
C PHE A 163 -5.80 -9.65 30.41
N ILE A 164 -6.20 -10.91 30.64
CA ILE A 164 -6.27 -11.92 29.55
C ILE A 164 -7.28 -11.49 28.48
N ILE A 165 -8.48 -11.05 28.89
CA ILE A 165 -9.51 -10.56 27.95
C ILE A 165 -8.98 -9.38 27.14
N TYR A 166 -8.39 -8.39 27.81
CA TYR A 166 -7.76 -7.24 27.14
C TYR A 166 -6.70 -7.68 26.14
N TYR A 167 -5.81 -8.59 26.54
CA TYR A 167 -4.73 -9.07 25.69
C TYR A 167 -5.24 -9.76 24.42
N ILE A 168 -6.28 -10.60 24.54
CA ILE A 168 -6.89 -11.28 23.39
C ILE A 168 -7.48 -10.25 22.42
N ILE A 169 -8.26 -9.29 22.93
CA ILE A 169 -8.90 -8.25 22.10
C ILE A 169 -7.84 -7.40 21.41
N ASN A 170 -6.84 -6.93 22.13
CA ASN A 170 -5.78 -6.07 21.60
C ASN A 170 -4.97 -6.79 20.53
N ASN A 171 -4.54 -8.04 20.78
CA ASN A 171 -3.73 -8.80 19.84
C ASN A 171 -4.52 -9.17 18.56
N THR A 172 -5.79 -9.52 18.70
CA THR A 172 -6.66 -9.84 17.56
C THR A 172 -6.94 -8.58 16.73
N GLY A 173 -7.28 -7.48 17.37
CA GLY A 173 -7.52 -6.19 16.72
C GLY A 173 -6.28 -5.70 15.95
N TYR A 174 -5.10 -5.79 16.57
CA TYR A 174 -3.83 -5.43 15.95
C TYR A 174 -3.54 -6.26 14.68
N LYS A 175 -3.71 -7.58 14.75
CA LYS A 175 -3.52 -8.45 13.59
C LYS A 175 -4.49 -8.15 12.47
N MET A 176 -5.77 -8.00 12.77
CA MET A 176 -6.80 -7.72 11.75
C MET A 176 -6.60 -6.36 11.08
N ALA A 177 -6.19 -5.34 11.83
CA ALA A 177 -5.86 -4.01 11.27
C ALA A 177 -4.62 -4.07 10.37
N ARG A 178 -3.58 -4.77 10.80
CA ARG A 178 -2.33 -4.91 10.04
C ARG A 178 -2.50 -5.71 8.75
N ASP A 179 -3.32 -6.76 8.79
CA ASP A 179 -3.60 -7.62 7.62
C ASP A 179 -4.60 -6.97 6.63
N GLY A 180 -5.08 -5.76 6.93
CA GLY A 180 -5.99 -5.00 6.06
C GLY A 180 -7.42 -5.54 6.04
N LYS A 181 -7.78 -6.45 6.96
CA LYS A 181 -9.15 -6.97 7.09
C LYS A 181 -10.10 -5.97 7.75
N TRP A 182 -9.56 -5.08 8.56
CA TRP A 182 -10.29 -3.98 9.19
C TRP A 182 -9.74 -2.64 8.71
N ILE A 183 -10.65 -1.69 8.47
CA ILE A 183 -10.31 -0.32 8.11
C ILE A 183 -9.71 0.35 9.35
N VAL A 184 -8.48 0.81 9.24
CA VAL A 184 -7.87 1.66 10.27
C VAL A 184 -8.47 3.06 10.09
N TRP A 185 -9.39 3.43 10.96
CA TRP A 185 -10.01 4.76 10.95
C TRP A 185 -8.97 5.83 11.31
N MET A 186 -8.83 6.79 10.43
CA MET A 186 -8.06 7.99 10.67
C MET A 186 -8.80 9.19 10.07
#